data_c03c9b9ad7628026c493ec06b685541d
#
_entry.id   c03c9b9ad7628026c493ec06b685541d
#
_cell.length_a   1.000
_cell.length_b   1.000
_cell.length_c   1.000
_cell.angle_alpha   90.00
_cell.angle_beta   90.00
_cell.angle_gamma   90.00
#
_symmetry.space_group_name_H-M   'P 1'
#
loop_
_entity.id
_entity.type
_entity.pdbx_description
1 polymer ?
#
loop_
_entity_poly.entity_id
_entity_poly.type
_entity_poly.pdbx_seq_one_letter_code
_entity_poly.pdbx_strand_id
1 'polypeptide(L)'
;MKKNIPILAVFPMLLFMSNCSSDKADLIVYNARVYTVDDNFSIAEAIAIRDGKILAVGKNLEIMDRFEAKKEIDLRGQYVYPGLIDAHCHFFNYGLTFQTADLTGTKSFEQILEILQAHSEKFPSEWILGRGWDQNDWKIQEFPSNEKLDELFPGKPVLITRIDGHAALASSEALKRTEIFPGMEIPGGTVITRNGKLTGLLVDNAIDLVSKIIPEKDKEEKIAGLLKAQENCFAVGLTSVHDAGHGYENLDLIDSLQKAGLLKMRIYGMLLPGSKNFEEYMYKGIYKTDHLHVRSLKLYSDGALGSRGALLLEPYSDDPANYGLLTTNPDNLINNCKEAYQYGYQANTHCIGDSANRLILKIYGEVLKGENDRRWRIEHAQVIHPDDFKQFRKFNIIPSIQTTHATSDMYWADERLGEKRLSGAYAYKTLLKQNGWLPNGSDFPVESINPIYGFYAAITRKDLEGYPDGGFMPEQRLTREEALKAMTIWAAKAAFEENEKGSIEPGKFADFIVTSSDLMTIPEQEIPGVKIKLTFSGGKQVFPPTP
;
A
#
# COMPACT_ATOMS: atom_id res chain seq x y z
N MET A 1 -20.07 90.33 -37.65
CA MET A 1 -20.93 89.14 -37.53
C MET A 1 -20.09 87.94 -37.99
N LYS A 2 -19.52 87.21 -37.08
CA LYS A 2 -18.78 85.96 -37.36
C LYS A 2 -19.67 84.78 -36.95
N LYS A 3 -20.04 83.94 -37.91
CA LYS A 3 -20.82 82.70 -37.68
C LYS A 3 -19.91 81.56 -37.19
N ASN A 4 -20.19 81.07 -36.01
CA ASN A 4 -19.56 79.86 -35.50
C ASN A 4 -20.29 78.62 -36.08
N ILE A 5 -19.53 77.70 -36.69
CA ILE A 5 -19.98 76.38 -37.14
C ILE A 5 -19.55 75.40 -36.10
N PRO A 6 -20.43 74.57 -35.53
CA PRO A 6 -20.00 73.51 -34.60
C PRO A 6 -19.41 72.29 -35.36
N ILE A 7 -18.19 71.91 -35.02
CA ILE A 7 -17.55 70.66 -35.48
C ILE A 7 -18.16 69.53 -34.73
N LEU A 8 -18.88 68.65 -35.43
CA LEU A 8 -19.37 67.37 -34.88
C LEU A 8 -18.21 66.35 -34.85
N ALA A 9 -17.70 66.08 -33.66
CA ALA A 9 -16.68 65.05 -33.48
C ALA A 9 -17.33 63.65 -33.50
N VAL A 10 -17.12 62.91 -34.61
CA VAL A 10 -17.51 61.51 -34.73
C VAL A 10 -16.42 60.70 -34.03
N PHE A 11 -16.73 60.10 -32.85
CA PHE A 11 -15.88 59.13 -32.18
C PHE A 11 -16.08 57.79 -32.90
N PRO A 12 -15.00 57.12 -33.40
CA PRO A 12 -15.14 55.79 -33.91
C PRO A 12 -15.26 54.84 -32.71
N MET A 13 -16.37 54.16 -32.57
CA MET A 13 -16.61 53.04 -31.62
C MET A 13 -15.80 51.85 -32.10
N LEU A 14 -14.58 51.71 -31.59
CA LEU A 14 -13.79 50.49 -31.76
C LEU A 14 -14.52 49.34 -31.04
N LEU A 15 -15.23 48.52 -31.79
CA LEU A 15 -15.67 47.21 -31.35
C LEU A 15 -14.39 46.38 -31.12
N PHE A 16 -13.99 46.21 -29.87
CA PHE A 16 -13.10 45.14 -29.46
C PHE A 16 -13.88 43.83 -29.65
N MET A 17 -13.73 43.18 -30.81
CA MET A 17 -14.02 41.78 -30.97
C MET A 17 -12.95 41.04 -30.14
N SER A 18 -13.27 40.70 -28.88
CA SER A 18 -12.53 39.71 -28.13
C SER A 18 -12.61 38.42 -28.95
N ASN A 19 -11.54 38.11 -29.68
CA ASN A 19 -11.35 36.76 -30.20
C ASN A 19 -11.29 35.83 -28.98
N CYS A 20 -12.41 35.23 -28.61
CA CYS A 20 -12.49 34.16 -27.66
C CYS A 20 -11.89 32.91 -28.35
N SER A 21 -10.55 32.85 -28.47
CA SER A 21 -9.92 31.59 -28.83
C SER A 21 -10.10 30.67 -27.62
N SER A 22 -10.87 29.60 -27.78
CA SER A 22 -10.98 28.57 -26.77
C SER A 22 -9.60 28.02 -26.44
N ASP A 23 -9.30 27.85 -25.16
CA ASP A 23 -8.05 27.20 -24.71
C ASP A 23 -8.05 25.75 -25.22
N LYS A 24 -6.88 25.26 -25.71
CA LYS A 24 -6.75 23.89 -26.22
C LYS A 24 -6.56 22.90 -25.08
N ALA A 25 -7.32 21.80 -25.10
CA ALA A 25 -7.19 20.64 -24.25
C ALA A 25 -6.90 19.38 -25.08
N ASP A 26 -6.30 18.35 -24.48
CA ASP A 26 -6.13 17.06 -25.14
C ASP A 26 -7.36 16.17 -24.93
N LEU A 27 -7.97 16.28 -23.74
CA LEU A 27 -9.13 15.51 -23.32
C LEU A 27 -10.06 16.38 -22.47
N ILE A 28 -11.36 16.33 -22.72
CA ILE A 28 -12.40 16.76 -21.79
C ILE A 28 -13.21 15.53 -21.39
N VAL A 29 -13.42 15.37 -20.08
CA VAL A 29 -14.36 14.40 -19.49
C VAL A 29 -15.50 15.21 -18.89
N TYR A 30 -16.73 14.92 -19.25
CA TYR A 30 -17.90 15.72 -18.86
C TYR A 30 -19.14 14.86 -18.56
N ASN A 31 -20.22 15.49 -18.11
CA ASN A 31 -21.43 14.82 -17.62
C ASN A 31 -21.11 13.80 -16.52
N ALA A 32 -20.27 14.18 -15.56
CA ALA A 32 -19.82 13.34 -14.46
C ALA A 32 -20.26 13.93 -13.11
N ARG A 33 -20.22 13.09 -12.09
CA ARG A 33 -20.15 13.54 -10.71
C ARG A 33 -18.70 13.36 -10.23
N VAL A 34 -17.94 14.45 -10.24
CA VAL A 34 -16.51 14.47 -9.95
C VAL A 34 -16.30 14.86 -8.49
N TYR A 35 -15.86 13.94 -7.68
CA TYR A 35 -15.37 14.20 -6.31
C TYR A 35 -13.92 14.65 -6.40
N THR A 36 -13.67 15.94 -6.18
CA THR A 36 -12.33 16.51 -6.38
C THR A 36 -11.35 16.12 -5.30
N VAL A 37 -11.82 15.86 -4.10
CA VAL A 37 -11.03 15.59 -2.89
C VAL A 37 -10.03 16.73 -2.60
N ASP A 38 -10.40 17.95 -2.99
CA ASP A 38 -9.76 19.19 -2.56
C ASP A 38 -10.05 19.49 -1.08
N ASP A 39 -9.50 20.57 -0.54
CA ASP A 39 -9.69 20.95 0.87
C ASP A 39 -11.17 21.09 1.28
N ASN A 40 -12.02 21.50 0.33
CA ASN A 40 -13.47 21.70 0.53
C ASN A 40 -14.30 20.46 0.20
N PHE A 41 -13.69 19.37 -0.28
CA PHE A 41 -14.36 18.20 -0.79
C PHE A 41 -15.42 18.52 -1.85
N SER A 42 -15.03 19.37 -2.82
CA SER A 42 -15.92 19.94 -3.82
C SER A 42 -16.42 18.88 -4.83
N ILE A 43 -17.57 19.17 -5.44
CA ILE A 43 -18.14 18.34 -6.52
C ILE A 43 -18.19 19.16 -7.80
N ALA A 44 -17.61 18.63 -8.88
CA ALA A 44 -17.62 19.18 -10.21
C ALA A 44 -18.38 18.25 -11.18
N GLU A 45 -18.47 18.69 -12.47
CA GLU A 45 -19.17 17.94 -13.52
C GLU A 45 -18.27 17.60 -14.70
N ALA A 46 -17.15 18.33 -14.85
CA ALA A 46 -16.22 18.15 -15.96
C ALA A 46 -14.77 18.46 -15.58
N ILE A 47 -13.84 17.85 -16.34
CA ILE A 47 -12.39 17.99 -16.21
C ILE A 47 -11.81 18.25 -17.59
N ALA A 48 -11.05 19.34 -17.78
CA ALA A 48 -10.21 19.57 -18.96
C ALA A 48 -8.77 19.16 -18.66
N ILE A 49 -8.14 18.46 -19.59
CA ILE A 49 -6.81 17.85 -19.42
C ILE A 49 -5.91 18.25 -20.58
N ARG A 50 -4.65 18.62 -20.27
CA ARG A 50 -3.62 18.91 -21.26
C ARG A 50 -2.26 18.43 -20.75
N ASP A 51 -1.46 17.81 -21.62
CA ASP A 51 -0.11 17.33 -21.34
C ASP A 51 -0.02 16.43 -20.08
N GLY A 52 -1.04 15.56 -19.90
CA GLY A 52 -1.11 14.65 -18.76
C GLY A 52 -1.52 15.27 -17.43
N LYS A 53 -1.83 16.58 -17.41
CA LYS A 53 -2.22 17.33 -16.21
C LYS A 53 -3.63 17.88 -16.32
N ILE A 54 -4.26 18.05 -15.17
CA ILE A 54 -5.55 18.72 -15.04
C ILE A 54 -5.36 20.20 -15.36
N LEU A 55 -6.07 20.69 -16.36
CA LEU A 55 -6.03 22.08 -16.80
C LEU A 55 -7.11 22.92 -16.07
N ALA A 56 -8.31 22.37 -15.94
CA ALA A 56 -9.41 22.98 -15.24
C ALA A 56 -10.42 21.92 -14.77
N VAL A 57 -11.18 22.28 -13.74
CA VAL A 57 -12.27 21.47 -13.16
C VAL A 57 -13.44 22.42 -12.89
N GLY A 58 -14.67 22.02 -13.23
CA GLY A 58 -15.83 22.91 -13.05
C GLY A 58 -17.14 22.31 -13.53
N LYS A 59 -18.11 23.17 -13.80
CA LYS A 59 -19.40 22.81 -14.39
C LYS A 59 -19.25 22.48 -15.88
N ASN A 60 -20.12 21.61 -16.41
CA ASN A 60 -20.09 21.23 -17.82
C ASN A 60 -20.04 22.45 -18.75
N LEU A 61 -20.95 23.43 -18.58
CA LEU A 61 -21.01 24.61 -19.42
C LEU A 61 -19.71 25.44 -19.35
N GLU A 62 -19.15 25.63 -18.15
CA GLU A 62 -17.93 26.42 -17.94
C GLU A 62 -16.73 25.80 -18.66
N ILE A 63 -16.60 24.47 -18.59
CA ILE A 63 -15.50 23.75 -19.20
C ILE A 63 -15.68 23.66 -20.72
N MET A 64 -16.88 23.33 -21.21
CA MET A 64 -17.15 23.15 -22.63
C MET A 64 -17.11 24.48 -23.40
N ASP A 65 -17.53 25.58 -22.79
CA ASP A 65 -17.48 26.92 -23.42
C ASP A 65 -16.03 27.47 -23.46
N ARG A 66 -15.21 27.13 -22.50
CA ARG A 66 -13.85 27.66 -22.38
C ARG A 66 -12.81 26.86 -23.17
N PHE A 67 -12.96 25.53 -23.27
CA PHE A 67 -11.96 24.65 -23.84
C PHE A 67 -12.45 23.92 -25.09
N GLU A 68 -11.57 23.78 -26.07
CA GLU A 68 -11.72 22.90 -27.24
C GLU A 68 -10.79 21.72 -27.09
N ALA A 69 -11.32 20.48 -27.08
CA ALA A 69 -10.52 19.28 -26.87
C ALA A 69 -10.32 18.45 -28.15
N LYS A 70 -9.18 17.75 -28.24
CA LYS A 70 -8.96 16.74 -29.29
C LYS A 70 -9.87 15.51 -29.12
N LYS A 71 -10.22 15.19 -27.86
CA LYS A 71 -11.10 14.08 -27.49
C LYS A 71 -12.05 14.52 -26.38
N GLU A 72 -13.30 14.10 -26.48
CA GLU A 72 -14.31 14.32 -25.44
C GLU A 72 -14.90 12.98 -25.02
N ILE A 73 -15.15 12.82 -23.71
CA ILE A 73 -15.77 11.62 -23.14
C ILE A 73 -16.97 12.04 -22.31
N ASP A 74 -18.15 11.67 -22.78
CA ASP A 74 -19.41 11.80 -22.04
C ASP A 74 -19.57 10.63 -21.06
N LEU A 75 -19.48 10.89 -19.76
CA LEU A 75 -19.60 9.89 -18.71
C LEU A 75 -21.05 9.62 -18.28
N ARG A 76 -22.04 10.34 -18.84
CA ARG A 76 -23.47 10.07 -18.65
C ARG A 76 -23.89 9.92 -17.18
N GLY A 77 -23.38 10.79 -16.31
CA GLY A 77 -23.68 10.82 -14.88
C GLY A 77 -22.89 9.83 -14.02
N GLN A 78 -21.84 9.20 -14.56
CA GLN A 78 -20.98 8.31 -13.77
C GLN A 78 -20.12 9.09 -12.79
N TYR A 79 -19.52 8.35 -11.84
CA TYR A 79 -18.81 8.90 -10.68
C TYR A 79 -17.31 8.86 -10.92
N VAL A 80 -16.67 9.99 -10.70
CA VAL A 80 -15.23 10.18 -10.89
C VAL A 80 -14.59 10.50 -9.55
N TYR A 81 -13.48 9.81 -9.26
CA TYR A 81 -12.64 10.01 -8.08
C TYR A 81 -11.19 10.19 -8.51
N PRO A 82 -10.32 10.83 -7.69
CA PRO A 82 -8.88 10.79 -7.94
C PRO A 82 -8.41 9.34 -8.10
N GLY A 83 -7.36 9.13 -8.86
CA GLY A 83 -6.70 7.84 -8.94
C GLY A 83 -6.30 7.37 -7.54
N LEU A 84 -6.66 6.12 -7.22
CA LEU A 84 -6.43 5.57 -5.90
C LEU A 84 -4.94 5.30 -5.66
N ILE A 85 -4.52 5.47 -4.42
CA ILE A 85 -3.14 5.30 -3.98
C ILE A 85 -3.12 4.27 -2.86
N ASP A 86 -2.37 3.19 -3.05
CA ASP A 86 -2.06 2.28 -1.96
C ASP A 86 -0.84 2.80 -1.20
N ALA A 87 -1.02 3.18 0.07
CA ALA A 87 0.01 3.83 0.84
C ALA A 87 1.04 2.87 1.47
N HIS A 88 0.82 1.58 1.39
CA HIS A 88 1.73 0.54 1.83
C HIS A 88 1.42 -0.78 1.12
N CYS A 89 2.31 -1.22 0.26
CA CYS A 89 2.20 -2.49 -0.43
C CYS A 89 3.57 -3.04 -0.80
N HIS A 90 3.58 -4.22 -1.41
CA HIS A 90 4.76 -4.89 -1.94
C HIS A 90 4.56 -5.16 -3.44
N PHE A 91 4.41 -4.09 -4.24
CA PHE A 91 4.09 -4.17 -5.67
C PHE A 91 5.08 -5.01 -6.47
N PHE A 92 6.39 -4.80 -6.24
CA PHE A 92 7.43 -5.60 -6.91
C PHE A 92 7.29 -7.09 -6.55
N ASN A 93 7.18 -7.38 -5.26
CA ASN A 93 7.04 -8.75 -4.80
C ASN A 93 5.73 -9.39 -5.28
N TYR A 94 4.63 -8.63 -5.35
CA TYR A 94 3.38 -9.08 -5.94
C TYR A 94 3.57 -9.55 -7.39
N GLY A 95 4.36 -8.80 -8.19
CA GLY A 95 4.74 -9.23 -9.53
C GLY A 95 5.46 -10.59 -9.56
N LEU A 96 6.29 -10.88 -8.56
CA LEU A 96 6.99 -12.15 -8.47
C LEU A 96 6.10 -13.32 -8.04
N THR A 97 4.96 -13.07 -7.37
CA THR A 97 4.05 -14.14 -6.91
C THR A 97 3.37 -14.88 -8.06
N PHE A 98 3.22 -14.28 -9.24
CA PHE A 98 2.55 -14.93 -10.39
C PHE A 98 3.26 -16.20 -10.90
N GLN A 99 4.46 -16.45 -10.39
CA GLN A 99 5.27 -17.62 -10.74
C GLN A 99 5.39 -18.63 -9.59
N THR A 100 4.63 -18.44 -8.52
CA THR A 100 4.57 -19.34 -7.35
C THR A 100 3.16 -19.90 -7.20
N ALA A 101 3.02 -21.01 -6.45
CA ALA A 101 1.70 -21.54 -6.14
C ALA A 101 0.93 -20.55 -5.24
N ASP A 102 -0.27 -20.18 -5.67
CA ASP A 102 -1.17 -19.34 -4.87
C ASP A 102 -1.91 -20.24 -3.85
N LEU A 103 -1.61 -20.02 -2.58
CA LEU A 103 -2.17 -20.76 -1.46
C LEU A 103 -3.22 -19.95 -0.68
N THR A 104 -3.58 -18.78 -1.19
CA THR A 104 -4.52 -17.86 -0.54
C THR A 104 -5.90 -18.49 -0.41
N GLY A 105 -6.52 -18.35 0.78
CA GLY A 105 -7.88 -18.82 1.03
C GLY A 105 -8.01 -20.33 1.22
N THR A 106 -6.90 -21.08 1.28
CA THR A 106 -6.92 -22.52 1.60
C THR A 106 -7.49 -22.77 3.00
N LYS A 107 -8.28 -23.82 3.15
CA LYS A 107 -8.99 -24.16 4.40
C LYS A 107 -8.39 -25.36 5.14
N SER A 108 -7.32 -25.94 4.59
CA SER A 108 -6.56 -27.03 5.24
C SER A 108 -5.17 -27.17 4.62
N PHE A 109 -4.29 -27.87 5.33
CA PHE A 109 -2.97 -28.21 4.80
C PHE A 109 -3.03 -29.19 3.63
N GLU A 110 -4.05 -30.06 3.58
CA GLU A 110 -4.30 -30.97 2.46
C GLU A 110 -4.56 -30.20 1.15
N GLN A 111 -5.37 -29.14 1.19
CA GLN A 111 -5.58 -28.28 0.00
C GLN A 111 -4.28 -27.64 -0.49
N ILE A 112 -3.39 -27.25 0.43
CA ILE A 112 -2.06 -26.76 0.06
C ILE A 112 -1.28 -27.79 -0.72
N LEU A 113 -1.24 -29.03 -0.24
CA LEU A 113 -0.53 -30.12 -0.90
C LEU A 113 -1.07 -30.39 -2.31
N GLU A 114 -2.39 -30.40 -2.48
CA GLU A 114 -3.05 -30.55 -3.80
C GLU A 114 -2.63 -29.43 -4.77
N ILE A 115 -2.65 -28.17 -4.31
CA ILE A 115 -2.27 -27.01 -5.12
C ILE A 115 -0.77 -27.07 -5.49
N LEU A 116 0.09 -27.41 -4.55
CA LEU A 116 1.53 -27.54 -4.80
C LEU A 116 1.83 -28.65 -5.80
N GLN A 117 1.15 -29.78 -5.71
CA GLN A 117 1.30 -30.87 -6.67
C GLN A 117 0.91 -30.44 -8.08
N ALA A 118 -0.29 -29.88 -8.23
CA ALA A 118 -0.77 -29.39 -9.53
C ALA A 118 0.14 -28.29 -10.10
N HIS A 119 0.64 -27.39 -9.24
CA HIS A 119 1.56 -26.34 -9.66
C HIS A 119 2.90 -26.91 -10.14
N SER A 120 3.48 -27.88 -9.40
CA SER A 120 4.78 -28.47 -9.73
C SER A 120 4.73 -29.31 -11.02
N GLU A 121 3.60 -29.91 -11.34
CA GLU A 121 3.37 -30.63 -12.61
C GLU A 121 3.28 -29.67 -13.80
N LYS A 122 2.62 -28.53 -13.59
CA LYS A 122 2.44 -27.48 -14.62
C LYS A 122 3.70 -26.65 -14.87
N PHE A 123 4.46 -26.39 -13.82
CA PHE A 123 5.66 -25.56 -13.84
C PHE A 123 6.84 -26.30 -13.19
N PRO A 124 7.45 -27.27 -13.89
CA PRO A 124 8.60 -28.02 -13.36
C PRO A 124 9.75 -27.08 -12.99
N SER A 125 10.21 -27.13 -11.74
CA SER A 125 11.28 -26.31 -11.21
C SER A 125 12.12 -27.10 -10.23
N GLU A 126 13.34 -26.66 -9.96
CA GLU A 126 14.17 -27.20 -8.90
C GLU A 126 13.53 -26.96 -7.53
N TRP A 127 13.13 -25.72 -7.26
CA TRP A 127 12.41 -25.31 -6.05
C TRP A 127 10.92 -25.29 -6.27
N ILE A 128 10.15 -25.80 -5.30
CA ILE A 128 8.71 -25.64 -5.26
C ILE A 128 8.39 -24.50 -4.29
N LEU A 129 7.81 -23.43 -4.83
CA LEU A 129 7.50 -22.23 -4.06
C LEU A 129 6.01 -21.98 -4.02
N GLY A 130 5.50 -21.60 -2.86
CA GLY A 130 4.12 -21.20 -2.67
C GLY A 130 4.00 -20.04 -1.68
N ARG A 131 2.89 -19.31 -1.73
CA ARG A 131 2.60 -18.20 -0.82
C ARG A 131 1.10 -18.07 -0.57
N GLY A 132 0.75 -17.64 0.64
CA GLY A 132 -0.60 -17.18 0.93
C GLY A 132 -1.39 -18.05 1.90
N TRP A 133 -0.80 -19.13 2.46
CA TRP A 133 -1.49 -19.92 3.46
C TRP A 133 -1.62 -19.17 4.80
N ASP A 134 -2.74 -19.41 5.50
CA ASP A 134 -2.96 -18.99 6.87
C ASP A 134 -3.65 -20.11 7.67
N GLN A 135 -2.96 -20.64 8.69
CA GLN A 135 -3.53 -21.68 9.55
C GLN A 135 -4.71 -21.16 10.39
N ASN A 136 -4.81 -19.85 10.61
CA ASN A 136 -5.94 -19.28 11.34
C ASN A 136 -7.27 -19.42 10.59
N ASP A 137 -7.22 -19.59 9.26
CA ASP A 137 -8.37 -19.85 8.39
C ASP A 137 -8.82 -21.32 8.39
N TRP A 138 -8.05 -22.20 9.00
CA TRP A 138 -8.30 -23.64 8.98
C TRP A 138 -9.15 -24.10 10.16
N LYS A 139 -9.82 -25.22 9.98
CA LYS A 139 -10.55 -25.85 11.09
C LYS A 139 -9.63 -26.26 12.26
N ILE A 140 -8.39 -26.67 11.96
CA ILE A 140 -7.33 -26.96 12.92
C ILE A 140 -6.33 -25.81 12.79
N GLN A 141 -6.39 -24.87 13.72
CA GLN A 141 -5.58 -23.64 13.71
C GLN A 141 -4.16 -23.84 14.24
N GLU A 142 -3.55 -24.98 13.91
CA GLU A 142 -2.18 -25.30 14.29
C GLU A 142 -1.22 -25.12 13.11
N PHE A 143 0.00 -24.71 13.42
CA PHE A 143 1.06 -24.69 12.42
C PHE A 143 1.34 -26.10 11.90
N PRO A 144 1.43 -26.29 10.57
CA PRO A 144 1.76 -27.59 9.99
C PRO A 144 3.23 -27.97 10.24
N SER A 145 3.54 -29.26 10.10
CA SER A 145 4.91 -29.76 9.99
C SER A 145 5.24 -30.15 8.55
N ASN A 146 6.55 -30.26 8.25
CA ASN A 146 7.03 -30.55 6.90
C ASN A 146 6.92 -32.03 6.48
N GLU A 147 6.50 -32.93 7.36
CA GLU A 147 6.46 -34.38 7.09
C GLU A 147 5.71 -34.71 5.79
N LYS A 148 4.50 -34.15 5.60
CA LYS A 148 3.71 -34.36 4.38
C LYS A 148 4.31 -33.70 3.13
N LEU A 149 5.06 -32.59 3.26
CA LEU A 149 5.82 -32.02 2.15
C LEU A 149 6.94 -32.97 1.70
N ASP A 150 7.65 -33.57 2.65
CA ASP A 150 8.74 -34.51 2.39
C ASP A 150 8.24 -35.82 1.75
N GLU A 151 7.04 -36.27 2.17
CA GLU A 151 6.36 -37.43 1.54
C GLU A 151 5.94 -37.16 0.11
N LEU A 152 5.37 -35.96 -0.16
CA LEU A 152 4.85 -35.61 -1.49
C LEU A 152 5.98 -35.22 -2.46
N PHE A 153 7.03 -34.58 -1.98
CA PHE A 153 8.15 -34.08 -2.78
C PHE A 153 9.51 -34.63 -2.30
N PRO A 154 9.75 -35.94 -2.35
CA PRO A 154 10.95 -36.54 -1.80
C PRO A 154 12.21 -35.99 -2.47
N GLY A 155 13.13 -35.46 -1.64
CA GLY A 155 14.40 -34.89 -2.08
C GLY A 155 14.32 -33.57 -2.82
N LYS A 156 13.15 -32.91 -2.89
CA LYS A 156 12.99 -31.57 -3.46
C LYS A 156 12.93 -30.49 -2.38
N PRO A 157 13.60 -29.35 -2.60
CA PRO A 157 13.45 -28.20 -1.72
C PRO A 157 12.10 -27.51 -1.98
N VAL A 158 11.31 -27.36 -0.92
CA VAL A 158 10.02 -26.68 -0.91
C VAL A 158 10.07 -25.54 0.12
N LEU A 159 9.57 -24.37 -0.23
CA LEU A 159 9.32 -23.27 0.70
C LEU A 159 7.95 -22.67 0.42
N ILE A 160 7.07 -22.73 1.42
CA ILE A 160 5.76 -22.11 1.36
C ILE A 160 5.64 -21.02 2.42
N THR A 161 5.43 -19.78 1.97
CA THR A 161 5.38 -18.61 2.85
C THR A 161 3.95 -18.31 3.26
N ARG A 162 3.75 -18.05 4.56
CA ARG A 162 2.47 -17.61 5.11
C ARG A 162 2.03 -16.29 4.46
N ILE A 163 0.75 -16.00 4.54
CA ILE A 163 0.14 -14.80 3.93
C ILE A 163 0.82 -13.51 4.37
N ASP A 164 1.12 -13.36 5.67
CA ASP A 164 1.78 -12.19 6.26
C ASP A 164 3.29 -12.07 5.91
N GLY A 165 3.89 -13.14 5.37
CA GLY A 165 5.33 -13.16 5.07
C GLY A 165 6.24 -13.39 6.27
N HIS A 166 5.70 -13.49 7.49
CA HIS A 166 6.44 -13.62 8.75
C HIS A 166 6.57 -15.06 9.26
N ALA A 167 5.99 -16.04 8.56
CA ALA A 167 6.25 -17.46 8.79
C ALA A 167 6.37 -18.20 7.46
N ALA A 168 7.15 -19.27 7.43
CA ALA A 168 7.28 -20.15 6.27
C ALA A 168 7.48 -21.61 6.71
N LEU A 169 6.97 -22.55 5.89
CA LEU A 169 7.23 -23.97 6.05
C LEU A 169 8.21 -24.45 4.99
N ALA A 170 9.33 -24.99 5.41
CA ALA A 170 10.40 -25.52 4.56
C ALA A 170 10.46 -27.04 4.62
N SER A 171 10.62 -27.72 3.48
CA SER A 171 10.89 -29.17 3.44
C SER A 171 12.23 -29.52 4.11
N SER A 172 12.41 -30.76 4.50
CA SER A 172 13.68 -31.22 5.07
C SER A 172 14.86 -31.04 4.11
N GLU A 173 14.64 -31.17 2.80
CA GLU A 173 15.69 -30.91 1.80
C GLU A 173 16.07 -29.42 1.75
N ALA A 174 15.10 -28.49 1.86
CA ALA A 174 15.39 -27.06 1.94
C ALA A 174 16.21 -26.71 3.20
N LEU A 175 15.83 -27.26 4.37
CA LEU A 175 16.56 -27.05 5.62
C LEU A 175 17.98 -27.63 5.56
N LYS A 176 18.15 -28.80 4.97
CA LYS A 176 19.46 -29.43 4.79
C LYS A 176 20.42 -28.59 3.96
N ARG A 177 19.91 -27.96 2.89
CA ARG A 177 20.72 -27.07 2.03
C ARG A 177 21.21 -25.80 2.73
N THR A 178 20.58 -25.42 3.83
CA THR A 178 20.90 -24.22 4.62
C THR A 178 21.63 -24.52 5.93
N GLU A 179 21.94 -25.78 6.21
CA GLU A 179 22.60 -26.21 7.45
C GLU A 179 21.83 -25.83 8.73
N ILE A 180 20.50 -25.64 8.65
CA ILE A 180 19.65 -25.37 9.80
C ILE A 180 19.55 -26.62 10.68
N PHE A 181 19.76 -26.47 11.98
CA PHE A 181 19.72 -27.57 12.96
C PHE A 181 18.84 -27.21 14.17
N PRO A 182 18.35 -28.21 14.93
CA PRO A 182 17.55 -27.97 16.12
C PRO A 182 18.31 -27.17 17.19
N GLY A 183 17.64 -26.11 17.71
CA GLY A 183 18.23 -25.22 18.72
C GLY A 183 19.16 -24.14 18.17
N MET A 184 19.23 -23.98 16.86
CA MET A 184 19.96 -22.86 16.24
C MET A 184 19.35 -21.53 16.68
N GLU A 185 20.18 -20.65 17.24
CA GLU A 185 19.78 -19.29 17.61
C GLU A 185 19.97 -18.33 16.44
N ILE A 186 18.91 -17.61 16.08
CA ILE A 186 18.90 -16.65 14.97
C ILE A 186 18.43 -15.31 15.52
N PRO A 187 19.26 -14.26 15.47
CA PRO A 187 18.83 -12.93 15.87
C PRO A 187 17.62 -12.46 15.05
N GLY A 188 16.52 -12.17 15.72
CA GLY A 188 15.28 -11.71 15.07
C GLY A 188 14.51 -12.81 14.34
N GLY A 189 14.77 -14.07 14.59
CA GLY A 189 14.05 -15.19 13.97
C GLY A 189 13.99 -16.43 14.87
N THR A 190 13.10 -17.35 14.55
CA THR A 190 12.91 -18.59 15.30
C THR A 190 12.80 -19.80 14.37
N VAL A 191 13.55 -20.85 14.70
CA VAL A 191 13.42 -22.19 14.10
C VAL A 191 12.59 -23.06 15.05
N ILE A 192 11.40 -23.45 14.61
CA ILE A 192 10.47 -24.21 15.47
C ILE A 192 10.85 -25.69 15.51
N THR A 193 10.98 -26.19 16.74
CA THR A 193 11.26 -27.60 16.99
C THR A 193 10.16 -28.25 17.83
N ARG A 194 9.93 -29.54 17.60
CA ARG A 194 9.03 -30.37 18.40
C ARG A 194 9.76 -31.67 18.80
N ASN A 195 9.84 -31.94 20.10
CA ASN A 195 10.57 -33.12 20.63
C ASN A 195 12.03 -33.20 20.11
N GLY A 196 12.72 -32.06 20.02
CA GLY A 196 14.11 -31.98 19.55
C GLY A 196 14.30 -32.16 18.04
N LYS A 197 13.23 -32.24 17.25
CA LYS A 197 13.27 -32.32 15.78
C LYS A 197 12.78 -31.03 15.13
N LEU A 198 13.32 -30.70 13.98
CA LEU A 198 12.84 -29.60 13.15
C LEU A 198 11.41 -29.91 12.64
N THR A 199 10.53 -28.94 12.73
CA THR A 199 9.16 -29.02 12.16
C THR A 199 9.09 -28.52 10.71
N GLY A 200 10.15 -27.87 10.25
CA GLY A 200 10.14 -27.12 8.99
C GLY A 200 9.65 -25.67 9.13
N LEU A 201 9.00 -25.31 10.24
CA LEU A 201 8.46 -23.98 10.45
C LEU A 201 9.57 -22.99 10.85
N LEU A 202 9.65 -21.90 10.10
CA LEU A 202 10.58 -20.79 10.28
C LEU A 202 9.79 -19.51 10.50
N VAL A 203 10.22 -18.66 11.43
CA VAL A 203 9.58 -17.40 11.77
C VAL A 203 10.56 -16.25 11.59
N ASP A 204 10.12 -15.16 10.97
CA ASP A 204 10.85 -13.92 10.72
C ASP A 204 12.24 -14.15 10.10
N ASN A 205 13.34 -13.61 10.64
CA ASN A 205 14.68 -13.70 10.05
C ASN A 205 15.18 -15.15 9.81
N ALA A 206 14.54 -16.16 10.40
CA ALA A 206 14.87 -17.55 10.09
C ALA A 206 14.51 -17.94 8.64
N ILE A 207 13.50 -17.29 8.06
CA ILE A 207 13.07 -17.51 6.67
C ILE A 207 14.19 -17.12 5.71
N ASP A 208 14.93 -16.06 6.03
CA ASP A 208 16.01 -15.53 5.20
C ASP A 208 17.13 -16.56 4.93
N LEU A 209 17.35 -17.48 5.87
CA LEU A 209 18.36 -18.53 5.69
C LEU A 209 18.03 -19.44 4.49
N VAL A 210 16.74 -19.71 4.26
CA VAL A 210 16.28 -20.49 3.11
C VAL A 210 16.12 -19.60 1.88
N SER A 211 15.52 -18.42 2.04
CA SER A 211 15.24 -17.52 0.92
C SER A 211 16.49 -17.11 0.16
N LYS A 212 17.62 -16.90 0.83
CA LYS A 212 18.91 -16.50 0.24
C LYS A 212 19.53 -17.53 -0.71
N ILE A 213 19.17 -18.80 -0.59
CA ILE A 213 19.68 -19.87 -1.47
C ILE A 213 18.71 -20.24 -2.59
N ILE A 214 17.51 -19.65 -2.63
CA ILE A 214 16.59 -19.80 -3.74
C ILE A 214 17.14 -18.98 -4.90
N PRO A 215 17.27 -19.57 -6.12
CA PRO A 215 17.72 -18.82 -7.28
C PRO A 215 16.84 -17.58 -7.54
N GLU A 216 17.49 -16.44 -7.74
CA GLU A 216 16.75 -15.23 -8.11
C GLU A 216 16.06 -15.40 -9.47
N LYS A 217 14.88 -14.78 -9.59
CA LYS A 217 14.20 -14.65 -10.87
C LYS A 217 15.07 -13.85 -11.85
N ASP A 218 15.11 -14.28 -13.10
CA ASP A 218 15.82 -13.54 -14.12
C ASP A 218 15.14 -12.19 -14.43
N LYS A 219 15.82 -11.36 -15.23
CA LYS A 219 15.35 -10.02 -15.54
C LYS A 219 14.04 -10.02 -16.32
N GLU A 220 13.88 -10.96 -17.24
CA GLU A 220 12.70 -11.12 -18.08
C GLU A 220 11.49 -11.52 -17.25
N GLU A 221 11.66 -12.44 -16.30
CA GLU A 221 10.63 -12.83 -15.34
C GLU A 221 10.21 -11.66 -14.43
N LYS A 222 11.17 -10.89 -13.92
CA LYS A 222 10.91 -9.68 -13.10
C LYS A 222 10.11 -8.65 -13.92
N ILE A 223 10.48 -8.41 -15.18
CA ILE A 223 9.75 -7.49 -16.09
C ILE A 223 8.33 -7.97 -16.33
N ALA A 224 8.14 -9.24 -16.72
CA ALA A 224 6.81 -9.79 -16.97
C ALA A 224 5.91 -9.69 -15.74
N GLY A 225 6.45 -9.98 -14.54
CA GLY A 225 5.76 -9.83 -13.27
C GLY A 225 5.32 -8.40 -12.98
N LEU A 226 6.21 -7.42 -13.16
CA LEU A 226 5.91 -6.00 -12.93
C LEU A 226 4.83 -5.48 -13.88
N LEU A 227 4.87 -5.87 -15.17
CA LEU A 227 3.86 -5.47 -16.14
C LEU A 227 2.49 -6.07 -15.81
N LYS A 228 2.46 -7.33 -15.36
CA LYS A 228 1.22 -7.97 -14.92
C LYS A 228 0.67 -7.35 -13.63
N ALA A 229 1.53 -7.04 -12.67
CA ALA A 229 1.15 -6.34 -11.45
C ALA A 229 0.52 -4.96 -11.77
N GLN A 230 1.14 -4.20 -12.67
CA GLN A 230 0.60 -2.92 -13.15
C GLN A 230 -0.80 -3.07 -13.77
N GLU A 231 -0.98 -4.06 -14.66
CA GLU A 231 -2.28 -4.34 -15.28
C GLU A 231 -3.36 -4.60 -14.23
N ASN A 232 -3.05 -5.46 -13.25
CA ASN A 232 -3.98 -5.79 -12.17
C ASN A 232 -4.28 -4.58 -11.27
N CYS A 233 -3.28 -3.75 -10.93
CA CYS A 233 -3.48 -2.53 -10.15
C CYS A 233 -4.36 -1.53 -10.90
N PHE A 234 -4.14 -1.30 -12.19
CA PHE A 234 -4.98 -0.41 -12.99
C PHE A 234 -6.42 -0.90 -13.09
N ALA A 235 -6.63 -2.22 -13.16
CA ALA A 235 -7.98 -2.82 -13.20
C ALA A 235 -8.79 -2.56 -11.93
N VAL A 236 -8.14 -2.32 -10.80
CA VAL A 236 -8.78 -1.97 -9.51
C VAL A 236 -8.67 -0.48 -9.16
N GLY A 237 -8.21 0.36 -10.11
CA GLY A 237 -8.18 1.83 -9.95
C GLY A 237 -6.97 2.40 -9.24
N LEU A 238 -5.98 1.60 -8.89
CA LEU A 238 -4.71 2.08 -8.34
C LEU A 238 -3.89 2.74 -9.44
N THR A 239 -3.52 4.00 -9.27
CA THR A 239 -2.64 4.76 -10.18
C THR A 239 -1.28 5.02 -9.56
N SER A 240 -1.17 4.88 -8.25
CA SER A 240 0.05 5.05 -7.47
C SER A 240 0.13 4.01 -6.36
N VAL A 241 1.36 3.62 -6.01
CA VAL A 241 1.64 2.71 -4.90
C VAL A 241 2.85 3.21 -4.10
N HIS A 242 2.84 2.96 -2.78
CA HIS A 242 4.03 3.09 -1.95
C HIS A 242 4.59 1.69 -1.73
N ASP A 243 5.62 1.38 -2.49
CA ASP A 243 6.17 0.03 -2.59
C ASP A 243 7.31 -0.17 -1.58
N ALA A 244 7.11 -1.10 -0.66
CA ALA A 244 7.92 -1.24 0.53
C ALA A 244 9.05 -2.26 0.35
N GLY A 245 10.30 -1.81 0.58
CA GLY A 245 11.44 -2.69 0.76
C GLY A 245 12.19 -3.05 -0.51
N HIS A 246 12.94 -2.10 -1.10
CA HIS A 246 13.73 -2.32 -2.31
C HIS A 246 15.23 -2.24 -2.10
N GLY A 247 15.97 -3.15 -2.74
CA GLY A 247 17.36 -2.92 -3.10
C GLY A 247 17.47 -1.95 -4.29
N TYR A 248 18.63 -1.34 -4.45
CA TYR A 248 18.88 -0.38 -5.54
C TYR A 248 18.66 -0.98 -6.93
N GLU A 249 19.00 -2.26 -7.14
CA GLU A 249 18.83 -2.95 -8.44
C GLU A 249 17.36 -3.01 -8.88
N ASN A 250 16.43 -3.22 -7.93
CA ASN A 250 15.01 -3.25 -8.22
C ASN A 250 14.49 -1.87 -8.58
N LEU A 251 14.96 -0.82 -7.89
CA LEU A 251 14.61 0.57 -8.20
C LEU A 251 15.15 0.99 -9.57
N ASP A 252 16.36 0.59 -9.93
CA ASP A 252 16.96 0.84 -11.25
C ASP A 252 16.19 0.12 -12.37
N LEU A 253 15.72 -1.12 -12.12
CA LEU A 253 14.86 -1.83 -13.06
C LEU A 253 13.54 -1.11 -13.27
N ILE A 254 12.85 -0.72 -12.17
CA ILE A 254 11.61 0.07 -12.20
C ILE A 254 11.82 1.35 -13.02
N ASP A 255 12.85 2.13 -12.70
CA ASP A 255 13.15 3.41 -13.37
C ASP A 255 13.42 3.21 -14.86
N SER A 256 14.16 2.16 -15.23
CA SER A 256 14.44 1.83 -16.62
C SER A 256 13.18 1.50 -17.41
N LEU A 257 12.24 0.75 -16.82
CA LEU A 257 10.97 0.40 -17.45
C LEU A 257 10.04 1.61 -17.57
N GLN A 258 10.05 2.51 -16.58
CA GLN A 258 9.30 3.76 -16.64
C GLN A 258 9.84 4.71 -17.70
N LYS A 259 11.16 4.88 -17.81
CA LYS A 259 11.81 5.66 -18.87
C LYS A 259 11.55 5.10 -20.27
N ALA A 260 11.44 3.77 -20.38
CA ALA A 260 11.04 3.10 -21.62
C ALA A 260 9.54 3.21 -21.94
N GLY A 261 8.72 3.79 -21.02
CA GLY A 261 7.26 3.91 -21.16
C GLY A 261 6.49 2.59 -21.03
N LEU A 262 7.14 1.53 -20.56
CA LEU A 262 6.55 0.21 -20.34
C LEU A 262 5.80 0.16 -18.99
N LEU A 263 6.41 0.67 -17.93
CA LEU A 263 5.80 0.76 -16.61
C LEU A 263 5.29 2.19 -16.40
N LYS A 264 3.96 2.34 -16.23
CA LYS A 264 3.26 3.62 -16.09
C LYS A 264 2.74 3.86 -14.67
N MET A 265 2.83 2.85 -13.80
CA MET A 265 2.51 2.95 -12.37
C MET A 265 3.40 4.00 -11.72
N ARG A 266 2.81 4.90 -10.91
CA ARG A 266 3.61 5.81 -10.09
C ARG A 266 4.00 5.11 -8.80
N ILE A 267 5.28 5.13 -8.47
CA ILE A 267 5.84 4.36 -7.36
C ILE A 267 6.60 5.29 -6.42
N TYR A 268 6.19 5.30 -5.15
CA TYR A 268 6.98 5.81 -4.05
C TYR A 268 7.78 4.64 -3.47
N GLY A 269 9.04 4.52 -3.88
CA GLY A 269 9.90 3.40 -3.51
C GLY A 269 10.55 3.61 -2.14
N MET A 270 10.39 2.63 -1.24
CA MET A 270 11.04 2.62 0.06
C MET A 270 12.31 1.76 0.00
N LEU A 271 13.45 2.39 0.20
CA LEU A 271 14.77 1.75 0.12
C LEU A 271 15.03 0.87 1.36
N LEU A 272 15.57 -0.30 1.19
CA LEU A 272 16.09 -1.11 2.30
C LEU A 272 17.41 -0.53 2.82
N PRO A 273 17.71 -0.66 4.13
CA PRO A 273 19.03 -0.33 4.67
C PRO A 273 20.13 -1.19 4.03
N GLY A 274 21.29 -0.60 3.86
CA GLY A 274 22.48 -1.28 3.35
C GLY A 274 23.45 -0.30 2.71
N SER A 275 24.75 -0.51 2.89
CA SER A 275 25.78 0.41 2.40
C SER A 275 25.64 0.68 0.90
N LYS A 276 25.43 -0.36 0.10
CA LYS A 276 25.28 -0.24 -1.35
C LYS A 276 24.00 0.53 -1.73
N ASN A 277 22.88 0.25 -1.07
CA ASN A 277 21.63 0.98 -1.27
C ASN A 277 21.77 2.47 -0.94
N PHE A 278 22.50 2.78 0.14
CA PHE A 278 22.74 4.15 0.56
C PHE A 278 23.67 4.89 -0.42
N GLU A 279 24.74 4.24 -0.90
CA GLU A 279 25.65 4.78 -1.90
C GLU A 279 24.95 5.07 -3.24
N GLU A 280 24.06 4.16 -3.67
CA GLU A 280 23.40 4.30 -4.98
C GLU A 280 22.22 5.28 -4.96
N TYR A 281 21.52 5.44 -3.83
CA TYR A 281 20.37 6.34 -3.73
C TYR A 281 20.53 7.41 -2.63
N MET A 282 20.56 7.03 -1.36
CA MET A 282 20.37 7.98 -0.26
C MET A 282 21.46 9.06 -0.21
N TYR A 283 22.73 8.69 -0.42
CA TYR A 283 23.85 9.65 -0.40
C TYR A 283 23.90 10.55 -1.63
N LYS A 284 23.22 10.17 -2.71
CA LYS A 284 23.06 11.01 -3.91
C LYS A 284 21.92 12.03 -3.76
N GLY A 285 21.13 11.93 -2.70
CA GLY A 285 19.97 12.77 -2.43
C GLY A 285 18.65 12.14 -2.84
N ILE A 286 17.58 12.94 -2.79
CA ILE A 286 16.23 12.47 -3.14
C ILE A 286 16.14 12.27 -4.65
N TYR A 287 15.76 11.06 -5.07
CA TYR A 287 15.53 10.75 -6.48
C TYR A 287 14.05 10.92 -6.82
N LYS A 288 13.75 11.72 -7.84
CA LYS A 288 12.36 11.95 -8.25
C LYS A 288 12.21 12.14 -9.75
N THR A 289 11.26 11.43 -10.34
CA THR A 289 10.71 11.62 -11.68
C THR A 289 9.18 11.75 -11.60
N ASP A 290 8.48 11.86 -12.74
CA ASP A 290 7.02 11.84 -12.74
C ASP A 290 6.42 10.49 -12.28
N HIS A 291 7.20 9.40 -12.31
CA HIS A 291 6.73 8.05 -12.01
C HIS A 291 7.45 7.36 -10.84
N LEU A 292 8.66 7.74 -10.50
CA LEU A 292 9.43 7.16 -9.38
C LEU A 292 9.88 8.25 -8.42
N HIS A 293 9.60 8.04 -7.14
CA HIS A 293 10.08 8.88 -6.06
C HIS A 293 10.73 8.02 -4.98
N VAL A 294 12.03 8.18 -4.75
CA VAL A 294 12.80 7.46 -3.72
C VAL A 294 13.26 8.45 -2.68
N ARG A 295 12.59 8.45 -1.52
CA ARG A 295 12.82 9.40 -0.42
C ARG A 295 12.62 8.77 0.95
N SER A 296 12.50 7.45 1.04
CA SER A 296 12.24 6.79 2.32
C SER A 296 13.02 5.51 2.49
N LEU A 297 13.22 5.13 3.76
CA LEU A 297 13.75 3.83 4.17
C LEU A 297 12.61 2.97 4.71
N LYS A 298 12.51 1.70 4.30
CA LYS A 298 11.71 0.66 4.96
C LYS A 298 12.55 0.01 6.04
N LEU A 299 12.06 0.05 7.27
CA LEU A 299 12.66 -0.58 8.44
C LEU A 299 11.69 -1.59 9.04
N TYR A 300 12.21 -2.57 9.77
CA TYR A 300 11.42 -3.57 10.46
C TYR A 300 11.82 -3.58 11.94
N SER A 301 10.86 -3.46 12.85
CA SER A 301 11.13 -3.56 14.29
C SER A 301 10.79 -4.92 14.85
N ASP A 302 9.69 -5.53 14.42
CA ASP A 302 9.18 -6.79 14.92
C ASP A 302 8.52 -7.62 13.82
N GLY A 303 7.93 -8.76 14.18
CA GLY A 303 7.17 -9.62 13.29
C GLY A 303 5.66 -9.34 13.31
N ALA A 304 4.85 -10.29 12.82
CA ALA A 304 3.39 -10.15 12.71
C ALA A 304 2.64 -10.74 13.91
N LEU A 305 1.40 -10.23 14.16
CA LEU A 305 0.57 -10.69 15.27
C LEU A 305 0.07 -12.13 15.05
N GLY A 306 -0.33 -12.48 13.83
CA GLY A 306 -0.86 -13.80 13.48
C GLY A 306 0.13 -14.93 13.65
N SER A 307 1.41 -14.69 13.36
CA SER A 307 2.53 -15.63 13.53
C SER A 307 3.15 -15.58 14.92
N ARG A 308 2.67 -14.71 15.83
CA ARG A 308 3.20 -14.45 17.19
C ARG A 308 4.65 -13.93 17.20
N GLY A 309 5.05 -13.24 16.13
CA GLY A 309 6.33 -12.53 16.04
C GLY A 309 6.27 -11.07 16.51
N ALA A 310 5.07 -10.47 16.57
CA ALA A 310 4.88 -9.08 17.03
C ALA A 310 5.34 -8.92 18.48
N LEU A 311 6.20 -7.91 18.74
CA LEU A 311 6.79 -7.70 20.07
C LEU A 311 5.84 -6.97 21.00
N LEU A 312 5.40 -7.67 22.05
CA LEU A 312 4.42 -7.19 23.01
C LEU A 312 5.05 -6.80 24.36
N LEU A 313 4.42 -5.86 25.09
CA LEU A 313 4.79 -5.47 26.45
C LEU A 313 4.45 -6.56 27.48
N GLU A 314 3.35 -7.28 27.27
CA GLU A 314 2.91 -8.44 28.03
C GLU A 314 2.88 -9.65 27.08
N PRO A 315 3.03 -10.91 27.57
CA PRO A 315 3.07 -12.07 26.69
C PRO A 315 1.75 -12.24 25.92
N TYR A 316 1.79 -13.01 24.84
CA TYR A 316 0.58 -13.41 24.14
C TYR A 316 -0.41 -14.08 25.11
N SER A 317 -1.70 -13.78 25.02
CA SER A 317 -2.70 -14.35 25.91
C SER A 317 -2.87 -15.86 25.70
N ASP A 318 -2.69 -16.32 24.49
CA ASP A 318 -2.75 -17.73 24.07
C ASP A 318 -1.39 -18.43 24.03
N ASP A 319 -0.29 -17.72 24.37
CA ASP A 319 1.07 -18.27 24.50
C ASP A 319 1.85 -17.50 25.59
N PRO A 320 1.62 -17.82 26.88
CA PRO A 320 2.15 -17.04 28.02
C PRO A 320 3.68 -17.03 28.16
N ALA A 321 4.41 -17.82 27.41
CA ALA A 321 5.87 -17.81 27.38
C ALA A 321 6.44 -16.91 26.27
N ASN A 322 5.60 -16.44 25.36
CA ASN A 322 5.99 -15.73 24.16
C ASN A 322 5.63 -14.23 24.24
N TYR A 323 6.61 -13.38 24.02
CA TYR A 323 6.47 -11.92 23.93
C TYR A 323 6.64 -11.40 22.50
N GLY A 324 6.85 -12.28 21.52
CA GLY A 324 7.32 -11.89 20.19
C GLY A 324 8.82 -11.57 20.21
N LEU A 325 9.31 -10.94 19.15
CA LEU A 325 10.74 -10.68 18.98
C LEU A 325 11.02 -9.39 18.20
N LEU A 326 12.21 -8.80 18.44
CA LEU A 326 12.75 -7.75 17.57
C LEU A 326 13.44 -8.39 16.36
N THR A 327 13.03 -7.98 15.16
CA THR A 327 13.66 -8.44 13.91
C THR A 327 14.95 -7.66 13.61
N THR A 328 15.05 -6.43 14.10
CA THR A 328 16.23 -5.58 13.92
C THR A 328 16.75 -5.10 15.27
N ASN A 329 18.07 -5.18 15.46
CA ASN A 329 18.74 -4.68 16.66
C ASN A 329 18.44 -3.17 16.85
N PRO A 330 18.13 -2.70 18.08
CA PRO A 330 17.82 -1.29 18.35
C PRO A 330 18.90 -0.29 17.93
N ASP A 331 20.19 -0.64 18.05
CA ASP A 331 21.28 0.25 17.62
C ASP A 331 21.26 0.44 16.09
N ASN A 332 20.94 -0.60 15.33
CA ASN A 332 20.78 -0.50 13.89
C ASN A 332 19.57 0.36 13.50
N LEU A 333 18.43 0.23 14.22
CA LEU A 333 17.27 1.08 14.03
C LEU A 333 17.62 2.55 14.29
N ILE A 334 18.31 2.85 15.40
CA ILE A 334 18.76 4.20 15.75
C ILE A 334 19.69 4.77 14.68
N ASN A 335 20.67 3.98 14.21
CA ASN A 335 21.62 4.42 13.21
C ASN A 335 20.93 4.69 11.86
N ASN A 336 20.07 3.80 11.39
CA ASN A 336 19.30 4.00 10.15
C ASN A 336 18.39 5.23 10.24
N CYS A 337 17.75 5.48 11.40
CA CYS A 337 16.97 6.69 11.63
C CYS A 337 17.82 7.96 11.58
N LYS A 338 19.03 7.95 12.16
CA LYS A 338 19.97 9.09 12.09
C LYS A 338 20.42 9.36 10.65
N GLU A 339 20.75 8.31 9.90
CA GLU A 339 21.10 8.42 8.48
C GLU A 339 19.92 9.00 7.67
N ALA A 340 18.71 8.45 7.83
CA ALA A 340 17.51 8.99 7.19
C ALA A 340 17.30 10.47 7.51
N TYR A 341 17.47 10.88 8.78
CA TYR A 341 17.34 12.26 9.19
C TYR A 341 18.38 13.16 8.53
N GLN A 342 19.65 12.74 8.50
CA GLN A 342 20.78 13.47 7.94
C GLN A 342 20.59 13.74 6.44
N TYR A 343 20.12 12.76 5.68
CA TYR A 343 19.96 12.86 4.23
C TYR A 343 18.57 13.29 3.77
N GLY A 344 17.68 13.67 4.70
CA GLY A 344 16.33 14.16 4.36
C GLY A 344 15.36 13.07 3.93
N TYR A 345 15.68 11.82 4.22
CA TYR A 345 14.81 10.66 3.97
C TYR A 345 13.78 10.49 5.08
N GLN A 346 12.64 9.94 4.72
CA GLN A 346 11.60 9.49 5.63
C GLN A 346 11.99 8.11 6.17
N ALA A 347 11.80 7.85 7.46
CA ALA A 347 11.87 6.52 8.03
C ALA A 347 10.45 5.96 8.12
N ASN A 348 10.22 4.78 7.51
CA ASN A 348 8.97 4.04 7.50
C ASN A 348 9.21 2.69 8.18
N THR A 349 8.84 2.60 9.46
CA THR A 349 9.15 1.42 10.25
C THR A 349 7.91 0.57 10.48
N HIS A 350 7.98 -0.71 10.08
CA HIS A 350 7.01 -1.73 10.44
C HIS A 350 6.98 -1.92 11.96
N CYS A 351 5.83 -1.71 12.58
CA CYS A 351 5.58 -1.95 13.99
C CYS A 351 4.18 -2.49 14.22
N ILE A 352 4.10 -3.72 14.66
CA ILE A 352 2.83 -4.41 14.96
C ILE A 352 2.56 -4.37 16.47
N GLY A 353 3.47 -4.89 17.29
CA GLY A 353 3.29 -5.00 18.74
C GLY A 353 3.42 -3.67 19.46
N ASP A 354 2.79 -3.56 20.62
CA ASP A 354 2.80 -2.35 21.44
C ASP A 354 4.17 -2.02 22.03
N SER A 355 5.01 -3.02 22.28
CA SER A 355 6.41 -2.81 22.69
C SER A 355 7.26 -2.27 21.54
N ALA A 356 7.08 -2.79 20.32
CA ALA A 356 7.77 -2.31 19.13
C ALA A 356 7.36 -0.87 18.79
N ASN A 357 6.06 -0.57 18.82
CA ASN A 357 5.53 0.78 18.63
C ASN A 357 6.13 1.76 19.65
N ARG A 358 6.15 1.40 20.94
CA ARG A 358 6.76 2.22 22.00
C ARG A 358 8.24 2.49 21.74
N LEU A 359 9.00 1.46 21.35
CA LEU A 359 10.42 1.57 21.04
C LEU A 359 10.65 2.56 19.90
N ILE A 360 9.93 2.41 18.79
CA ILE A 360 10.12 3.26 17.60
C ILE A 360 9.64 4.69 17.86
N LEU A 361 8.52 4.89 18.55
CA LEU A 361 8.07 6.22 18.97
C LEU A 361 9.12 6.93 19.81
N LYS A 362 9.82 6.21 20.70
CA LYS A 362 10.95 6.75 21.48
C LYS A 362 12.13 7.11 20.58
N ILE A 363 12.59 6.21 19.70
CA ILE A 363 13.71 6.45 18.76
C ILE A 363 13.39 7.66 17.87
N TYR A 364 12.20 7.69 17.28
CA TYR A 364 11.77 8.81 16.43
C TYR A 364 11.73 10.12 17.22
N GLY A 365 11.19 10.09 18.45
CA GLY A 365 11.15 11.28 19.32
C GLY A 365 12.53 11.83 19.66
N GLU A 366 13.52 10.97 19.89
CA GLU A 366 14.91 11.37 20.16
C GLU A 366 15.60 11.97 18.92
N VAL A 367 15.31 11.46 17.72
CA VAL A 367 15.91 11.95 16.47
C VAL A 367 15.20 13.20 15.97
N LEU A 368 13.88 13.23 15.94
CA LEU A 368 13.05 14.33 15.41
C LEU A 368 13.00 15.54 16.37
N LYS A 369 13.10 15.34 17.68
CA LYS A 369 13.20 16.35 18.75
C LYS A 369 12.00 17.31 18.88
N GLY A 370 10.84 16.98 18.33
CA GLY A 370 9.64 17.80 18.43
C GLY A 370 8.85 17.89 17.12
N GLU A 371 8.07 18.96 16.99
CA GLU A 371 7.27 19.20 15.79
C GLU A 371 8.16 19.40 14.56
N ASN A 372 7.83 18.70 13.48
CA ASN A 372 8.63 18.68 12.25
C ASN A 372 7.74 18.30 11.04
N ASP A 373 8.26 18.45 9.82
CA ASP A 373 7.65 17.97 8.58
C ASP A 373 8.48 16.87 7.91
N ARG A 374 9.08 15.98 8.70
CA ARG A 374 9.83 14.82 8.19
C ARG A 374 8.90 13.70 7.73
N ARG A 375 7.65 13.70 8.20
CA ARG A 375 6.58 12.75 7.84
C ARG A 375 7.00 11.30 8.06
N TRP A 376 7.81 11.05 9.09
CA TRP A 376 8.21 9.68 9.41
C TRP A 376 7.00 8.85 9.79
N ARG A 377 6.97 7.61 9.32
CA ARG A 377 5.80 6.76 9.43
C ARG A 377 6.07 5.57 10.35
N ILE A 378 5.06 5.20 11.11
CA ILE A 378 4.93 3.87 11.67
C ILE A 378 3.95 3.13 10.77
N GLU A 379 4.49 2.14 10.04
CA GLU A 379 3.71 1.26 9.19
C GLU A 379 2.97 0.27 10.08
N HIS A 380 1.72 0.02 9.75
CA HIS A 380 0.73 -0.75 10.48
C HIS A 380 0.22 -0.01 11.72
N ALA A 381 1.05 0.45 12.66
CA ALA A 381 0.62 1.06 13.91
C ALA A 381 -0.53 0.24 14.54
N GLN A 382 -0.36 -1.10 14.56
CA GLN A 382 -1.47 -2.04 14.69
C GLN A 382 -1.94 -2.19 16.13
N VAL A 383 -1.01 -2.36 17.08
CA VAL A 383 -1.31 -2.44 18.53
C VAL A 383 -0.57 -1.32 19.24
N ILE A 384 -1.31 -0.37 19.81
CA ILE A 384 -0.74 0.80 20.49
C ILE A 384 -1.15 0.79 21.95
N HIS A 385 -0.16 0.87 22.85
CA HIS A 385 -0.48 1.07 24.26
C HIS A 385 -1.17 2.44 24.47
N PRO A 386 -2.24 2.55 25.27
CA PRO A 386 -3.00 3.81 25.42
C PRO A 386 -2.15 5.04 25.76
N ASP A 387 -1.10 4.90 26.54
CA ASP A 387 -0.21 6.00 26.93
C ASP A 387 0.63 6.55 25.77
N ASP A 388 0.78 5.80 24.67
CA ASP A 388 1.66 6.09 23.57
C ASP A 388 0.97 6.84 22.41
N PHE A 389 -0.35 6.83 22.30
CA PHE A 389 -1.08 7.55 21.24
C PHE A 389 -0.65 9.02 21.11
N LYS A 390 -0.48 9.72 22.24
CA LYS A 390 -0.06 11.14 22.27
C LYS A 390 1.31 11.41 21.63
N GLN A 391 2.17 10.39 21.51
CA GLN A 391 3.50 10.56 20.93
C GLN A 391 3.43 10.79 19.40
N PHE A 392 2.41 10.21 18.71
CA PHE A 392 2.19 10.47 17.29
C PHE A 392 2.01 11.97 17.03
N ARG A 393 1.13 12.63 17.77
CA ARG A 393 0.93 14.08 17.68
C ARG A 393 2.17 14.87 18.11
N LYS A 394 2.78 14.47 19.24
CA LYS A 394 3.91 15.22 19.84
C LYS A 394 5.09 15.34 18.90
N PHE A 395 5.37 14.32 18.12
CA PHE A 395 6.53 14.26 17.22
C PHE A 395 6.12 14.28 15.73
N ASN A 396 4.85 14.55 15.45
CA ASN A 396 4.29 14.58 14.10
C ASN A 396 4.59 13.29 13.31
N ILE A 397 4.48 12.13 13.97
CA ILE A 397 4.68 10.81 13.40
C ILE A 397 3.38 10.35 12.76
N ILE A 398 3.46 9.79 11.55
CA ILE A 398 2.30 9.41 10.76
C ILE A 398 1.99 7.93 10.98
N PRO A 399 0.78 7.58 11.48
CA PRO A 399 0.32 6.20 11.44
C PRO A 399 -0.11 5.83 10.02
N SER A 400 0.55 4.87 9.41
CA SER A 400 0.22 4.35 8.08
C SER A 400 -0.51 3.02 8.25
N ILE A 401 -1.82 3.03 8.03
CA ILE A 401 -2.71 1.93 8.42
C ILE A 401 -3.09 1.03 7.26
N GLN A 402 -3.60 -0.17 7.57
CA GLN A 402 -4.21 -1.10 6.63
C GLN A 402 -5.57 -1.53 7.21
N THR A 403 -6.64 -0.98 6.64
CA THR A 403 -7.97 -1.15 7.23
C THR A 403 -8.52 -2.56 7.08
N THR A 404 -8.09 -3.31 6.09
CA THR A 404 -8.42 -4.73 5.88
C THR A 404 -7.83 -5.63 6.96
N HIS A 405 -6.65 -5.33 7.51
CA HIS A 405 -6.07 -6.11 8.61
C HIS A 405 -7.01 -6.20 9.83
N ALA A 406 -7.76 -5.14 10.13
CA ALA A 406 -8.72 -5.19 11.23
C ALA A 406 -9.83 -6.21 11.00
N THR A 407 -10.24 -6.42 9.74
CA THR A 407 -11.35 -7.32 9.40
C THR A 407 -10.90 -8.73 9.04
N SER A 408 -9.65 -8.93 8.67
CA SER A 408 -9.05 -10.25 8.52
C SER A 408 -8.58 -10.83 9.86
N ASP A 409 -8.07 -9.99 10.77
CA ASP A 409 -7.52 -10.41 12.06
C ASP A 409 -8.58 -10.56 13.16
N MET A 410 -9.75 -9.96 13.02
CA MET A 410 -10.81 -9.91 14.07
C MET A 410 -11.25 -11.28 14.59
N TYR A 411 -11.00 -12.35 13.84
CA TYR A 411 -11.39 -13.71 14.19
C TYR A 411 -10.48 -14.37 15.24
N TRP A 412 -9.32 -13.77 15.52
CA TRP A 412 -8.31 -14.34 16.42
C TRP A 412 -7.51 -13.28 17.20
N ALA A 413 -7.68 -12.00 16.90
CA ALA A 413 -6.91 -10.93 17.54
C ALA A 413 -7.12 -10.85 19.06
N ASP A 414 -8.33 -11.13 19.53
CA ASP A 414 -8.69 -11.18 20.96
C ASP A 414 -8.02 -12.36 21.68
N GLU A 415 -7.87 -13.50 21.02
CA GLU A 415 -7.12 -14.65 21.56
C GLU A 415 -5.64 -14.29 21.78
N ARG A 416 -5.02 -13.55 20.82
CA ARG A 416 -3.61 -13.12 20.90
C ARG A 416 -3.39 -12.08 21.99
N LEU A 417 -4.30 -11.09 22.10
CA LEU A 417 -4.10 -9.89 22.89
C LEU A 417 -4.84 -9.91 24.23
N GLY A 418 -5.98 -10.62 24.30
CA GLY A 418 -6.97 -10.47 25.39
C GLY A 418 -7.72 -9.13 25.30
N GLU A 419 -8.89 -9.04 25.95
CA GLU A 419 -9.80 -7.88 25.86
C GLU A 419 -9.13 -6.53 26.17
N LYS A 420 -8.26 -6.49 27.18
CA LYS A 420 -7.64 -5.24 27.64
C LYS A 420 -6.77 -4.59 26.57
N ARG A 421 -5.91 -5.36 25.91
CA ARG A 421 -4.98 -4.85 24.87
C ARG A 421 -5.66 -4.64 23.54
N LEU A 422 -6.75 -5.37 23.28
CA LEU A 422 -7.55 -5.21 22.07
C LEU A 422 -8.05 -3.77 21.89
N SER A 423 -8.34 -3.05 23.00
CA SER A 423 -8.78 -1.64 22.94
C SER A 423 -7.76 -0.68 22.30
N GLY A 424 -6.49 -1.04 22.29
CA GLY A 424 -5.41 -0.29 21.63
C GLY A 424 -5.04 -0.82 20.25
N ALA A 425 -5.64 -1.94 19.81
CA ALA A 425 -5.38 -2.55 18.53
C ALA A 425 -6.32 -2.00 17.44
N TYR A 426 -5.83 -1.86 16.21
CA TYR A 426 -6.61 -1.36 15.06
C TYR A 426 -7.37 -0.06 15.36
N ALA A 427 -6.80 0.80 16.20
CA ALA A 427 -7.43 2.00 16.76
C ALA A 427 -7.38 3.20 15.80
N TYR A 428 -7.81 3.01 14.55
CA TYR A 428 -7.57 3.93 13.44
C TYR A 428 -8.22 5.30 13.64
N LYS A 429 -9.43 5.37 14.20
CA LYS A 429 -10.07 6.66 14.51
C LYS A 429 -9.36 7.40 15.63
N THR A 430 -8.83 6.68 16.60
CA THR A 430 -8.03 7.24 17.69
C THR A 430 -6.70 7.80 17.13
N LEU A 431 -6.03 7.05 16.25
CA LEU A 431 -4.81 7.50 15.55
C LEU A 431 -5.08 8.72 14.65
N LEU A 432 -6.17 8.71 13.88
CA LEU A 432 -6.57 9.85 13.06
C LEU A 432 -6.70 11.14 13.89
N LYS A 433 -7.29 11.05 15.07
CA LYS A 433 -7.46 12.21 15.98
C LYS A 433 -6.14 12.79 16.48
N GLN A 434 -5.03 12.03 16.44
CA GLN A 434 -3.72 12.56 16.86
C GLN A 434 -3.18 13.60 15.85
N ASN A 435 -3.23 13.30 14.56
CA ASN A 435 -2.60 14.11 13.51
C ASN A 435 -3.60 14.78 12.55
N GLY A 436 -4.89 14.44 12.63
CA GLY A 436 -5.93 14.96 11.74
C GLY A 436 -5.93 14.33 10.35
N TRP A 437 -4.98 13.45 10.03
CA TRP A 437 -4.87 12.71 8.78
C TRP A 437 -4.01 11.44 8.95
N LEU A 438 -4.24 10.47 8.10
CA LEU A 438 -3.45 9.23 7.99
C LEU A 438 -3.62 8.59 6.61
N PRO A 439 -2.58 7.95 6.04
CA PRO A 439 -2.68 7.18 4.82
C PRO A 439 -3.15 5.75 5.10
N ASN A 440 -3.86 5.15 4.12
CA ASN A 440 -4.30 3.76 4.14
C ASN A 440 -3.70 3.00 2.95
N GLY A 441 -3.17 1.83 3.20
CA GLY A 441 -2.73 0.85 2.20
C GLY A 441 -3.41 -0.49 2.41
N SER A 442 -3.04 -1.49 1.61
CA SER A 442 -3.54 -2.85 1.74
C SER A 442 -2.49 -3.83 2.24
N ASP A 443 -1.21 -3.46 2.10
CA ASP A 443 -0.09 -4.37 2.30
C ASP A 443 -0.09 -5.56 1.30
N PHE A 444 -0.70 -5.38 0.11
CA PHE A 444 -0.75 -6.47 -0.86
C PHE A 444 0.66 -6.98 -1.22
N PRO A 445 0.87 -8.29 -1.35
CA PRO A 445 -0.09 -9.38 -1.43
C PRO A 445 -0.48 -10.03 -0.07
N VAL A 446 -0.34 -9.34 1.05
CA VAL A 446 -0.89 -9.80 2.34
C VAL A 446 -2.41 -9.77 2.26
N GLU A 447 -2.95 -8.65 1.80
CA GLU A 447 -4.37 -8.47 1.54
C GLU A 447 -4.66 -8.39 0.03
N SER A 448 -5.93 -8.28 -0.33
CA SER A 448 -6.33 -8.05 -1.71
C SER A 448 -5.84 -6.71 -2.23
N ILE A 449 -5.39 -6.68 -3.50
CA ILE A 449 -5.03 -5.43 -4.18
C ILE A 449 -6.22 -4.48 -4.41
N ASN A 450 -7.47 -4.93 -4.17
CA ASN A 450 -8.66 -4.12 -4.44
C ASN A 450 -8.89 -3.06 -3.36
N PRO A 451 -8.62 -1.77 -3.62
CA PRO A 451 -8.72 -0.72 -2.62
C PRO A 451 -10.17 -0.45 -2.16
N ILE A 452 -11.18 -0.89 -2.92
CA ILE A 452 -12.59 -0.78 -2.51
C ILE A 452 -12.86 -1.62 -1.25
N TYR A 453 -12.14 -2.73 -1.07
CA TYR A 453 -12.25 -3.55 0.15
C TYR A 453 -11.68 -2.82 1.38
N GLY A 454 -10.54 -2.12 1.21
CA GLY A 454 -10.00 -1.24 2.24
C GLY A 454 -10.95 -0.08 2.59
N PHE A 455 -11.57 0.54 1.59
CA PHE A 455 -12.61 1.56 1.80
C PHE A 455 -13.79 1.00 2.60
N TYR A 456 -14.30 -0.18 2.23
CA TYR A 456 -15.39 -0.85 2.92
C TYR A 456 -15.02 -1.18 4.37
N ALA A 457 -13.87 -1.80 4.60
CA ALA A 457 -13.37 -2.13 5.95
C ALA A 457 -13.21 -0.88 6.82
N ALA A 458 -12.73 0.23 6.24
CA ALA A 458 -12.55 1.51 6.95
C ALA A 458 -13.86 2.06 7.51
N ILE A 459 -14.95 2.01 6.74
CA ILE A 459 -16.22 2.63 7.11
C ILE A 459 -17.18 1.70 7.84
N THR A 460 -17.05 0.38 7.67
CA THR A 460 -17.98 -0.60 8.26
C THR A 460 -17.35 -1.41 9.38
N ARG A 461 -16.04 -1.67 9.31
CA ARG A 461 -15.33 -2.61 10.20
C ARG A 461 -15.88 -4.03 10.08
N LYS A 462 -16.28 -4.41 8.86
CA LYS A 462 -16.82 -5.73 8.53
C LYS A 462 -16.00 -6.38 7.43
N ASP A 463 -16.00 -7.70 7.41
CA ASP A 463 -15.51 -8.45 6.27
C ASP A 463 -16.45 -8.35 5.05
N LEU A 464 -16.08 -8.98 3.94
CA LEU A 464 -16.86 -8.93 2.70
C LEU A 464 -18.19 -9.70 2.77
N GLU A 465 -18.38 -10.55 3.79
CA GLU A 465 -19.61 -11.28 4.11
C GLU A 465 -20.57 -10.43 4.97
N GLY A 466 -20.09 -9.26 5.46
CA GLY A 466 -20.87 -8.35 6.30
C GLY A 466 -20.77 -8.64 7.80
N TYR A 467 -19.84 -9.52 8.21
CA TYR A 467 -19.61 -9.88 9.62
C TYR A 467 -18.52 -8.99 10.25
N PRO A 468 -18.58 -8.69 11.57
CA PRO A 468 -19.69 -8.96 12.50
C PRO A 468 -20.81 -7.92 12.38
N ASP A 469 -22.00 -8.28 12.86
CA ASP A 469 -23.09 -7.31 13.02
C ASP A 469 -22.62 -6.13 13.85
N GLY A 470 -22.90 -4.89 13.38
CA GLY A 470 -22.40 -3.69 14.03
C GLY A 470 -20.93 -3.35 13.71
N GLY A 471 -20.13 -4.27 13.19
CA GLY A 471 -18.70 -4.08 12.86
C GLY A 471 -17.75 -4.33 14.04
N PHE A 472 -16.52 -4.75 13.75
CA PHE A 472 -15.46 -4.96 14.75
C PHE A 472 -14.92 -3.62 15.27
N MET A 473 -15.05 -3.34 16.57
CA MET A 473 -14.69 -2.06 17.20
C MET A 473 -15.26 -0.85 16.43
N PRO A 474 -16.60 -0.70 16.36
CA PRO A 474 -17.25 0.26 15.46
C PRO A 474 -16.94 1.73 15.77
N GLU A 475 -16.48 2.06 16.98
CA GLU A 475 -16.01 3.38 17.37
C GLU A 475 -14.70 3.79 16.64
N GLN A 476 -14.01 2.84 16.02
CA GLN A 476 -12.80 3.07 15.23
C GLN A 476 -13.07 3.23 13.73
N ARG A 477 -14.34 3.29 13.32
CA ARG A 477 -14.72 3.56 11.92
C ARG A 477 -14.25 4.92 11.45
N LEU A 478 -13.86 4.98 10.20
CA LEU A 478 -13.67 6.23 9.47
C LEU A 478 -14.99 6.63 8.79
N THR A 479 -15.18 7.91 8.53
CA THR A 479 -16.22 8.37 7.61
C THR A 479 -15.85 8.04 6.16
N ARG A 480 -16.81 8.04 5.23
CA ARG A 480 -16.53 7.85 3.80
C ARG A 480 -15.54 8.87 3.25
N GLU A 481 -15.64 10.12 3.68
CA GLU A 481 -14.72 11.19 3.31
C GLU A 481 -13.31 10.93 3.84
N GLU A 482 -13.17 10.56 5.12
CA GLU A 482 -11.88 10.21 5.71
C GLU A 482 -11.26 8.99 5.02
N ALA A 483 -12.05 7.94 4.73
CA ALA A 483 -11.59 6.76 4.05
C ALA A 483 -11.11 7.07 2.61
N LEU A 484 -11.85 7.88 1.86
CA LEU A 484 -11.45 8.30 0.53
C LEU A 484 -10.17 9.17 0.56
N LYS A 485 -10.09 10.13 1.48
CA LYS A 485 -8.88 10.95 1.69
C LYS A 485 -7.66 10.10 2.05
N ALA A 486 -7.85 9.05 2.86
CA ALA A 486 -6.77 8.17 3.30
C ALA A 486 -6.11 7.38 2.15
N MET A 487 -6.86 7.09 1.09
CA MET A 487 -6.38 6.39 -0.09
C MET A 487 -6.22 7.29 -1.33
N THR A 488 -6.18 8.62 -1.13
CA THR A 488 -5.97 9.60 -2.18
C THR A 488 -5.04 10.72 -1.68
N ILE A 489 -5.57 11.88 -1.27
CA ILE A 489 -4.76 13.06 -0.92
C ILE A 489 -3.88 12.84 0.33
N TRP A 490 -4.33 12.09 1.34
CA TRP A 490 -3.50 11.81 2.51
C TRP A 490 -2.39 10.81 2.20
N ALA A 491 -2.65 9.84 1.33
CA ALA A 491 -1.60 8.95 0.81
C ALA A 491 -0.56 9.74 0.01
N ALA A 492 -0.99 10.64 -0.91
CA ALA A 492 -0.09 11.52 -1.63
C ALA A 492 0.74 12.40 -0.68
N LYS A 493 0.08 12.97 0.36
CA LYS A 493 0.76 13.76 1.40
C LYS A 493 1.80 12.96 2.17
N ALA A 494 1.53 11.69 2.46
CA ALA A 494 2.49 10.82 3.13
C ALA A 494 3.77 10.56 2.32
N ALA A 495 3.71 10.74 0.99
CA ALA A 495 4.83 10.63 0.05
C ALA A 495 5.41 11.99 -0.39
N PHE A 496 5.00 13.12 0.19
CA PHE A 496 5.38 14.49 -0.23
C PHE A 496 4.95 14.83 -1.67
N GLU A 497 3.81 14.33 -2.12
CA GLU A 497 3.32 14.44 -3.50
C GLU A 497 1.90 15.05 -3.58
N GLU A 498 1.39 15.61 -2.49
CA GLU A 498 0.05 16.21 -2.42
C GLU A 498 -0.16 17.39 -3.40
N ASN A 499 0.92 18.02 -3.82
CA ASN A 499 0.87 19.10 -4.82
C ASN A 499 0.84 18.59 -6.27
N GLU A 500 1.00 17.27 -6.46
CA GLU A 500 1.15 16.66 -7.78
C GLU A 500 0.03 15.67 -8.10
N LYS A 501 -0.57 15.03 -7.08
CA LYS A 501 -1.60 13.99 -7.21
C LYS A 501 -2.45 13.85 -5.94
N GLY A 502 -3.43 12.95 -5.97
CA GLY A 502 -4.29 12.61 -4.82
C GLY A 502 -5.56 13.44 -4.72
N SER A 503 -5.72 14.46 -5.55
CA SER A 503 -6.97 15.21 -5.74
C SER A 503 -7.10 15.65 -7.19
N ILE A 504 -8.34 16.00 -7.62
CA ILE A 504 -8.62 16.49 -8.97
C ILE A 504 -8.61 18.02 -8.91
N GLU A 505 -7.40 18.59 -9.08
CA GLU A 505 -7.17 20.03 -9.03
C GLU A 505 -6.25 20.49 -10.16
N PRO A 506 -6.41 21.72 -10.69
CA PRO A 506 -5.55 22.26 -11.74
C PRO A 506 -4.05 22.15 -11.40
N GLY A 507 -3.24 21.70 -12.37
CA GLY A 507 -1.80 21.52 -12.26
C GLY A 507 -1.35 20.13 -11.79
N LYS A 508 -2.21 19.36 -11.15
CA LYS A 508 -1.92 17.97 -10.73
C LYS A 508 -2.00 17.00 -11.91
N PHE A 509 -1.40 15.82 -11.76
CA PHE A 509 -1.52 14.76 -12.75
C PHE A 509 -2.99 14.37 -12.95
N ALA A 510 -3.37 14.15 -14.19
CA ALA A 510 -4.72 13.70 -14.55
C ALA A 510 -4.86 12.19 -14.29
N ASP A 511 -4.70 11.80 -13.02
CA ASP A 511 -4.89 10.45 -12.51
C ASP A 511 -6.27 10.38 -11.86
N PHE A 512 -7.19 9.62 -12.46
CA PHE A 512 -8.56 9.48 -11.95
C PHE A 512 -9.20 8.16 -12.37
N ILE A 513 -10.25 7.80 -11.66
CA ILE A 513 -11.04 6.59 -11.92
C ILE A 513 -12.50 6.93 -12.17
N VAL A 514 -13.17 6.04 -12.88
CA VAL A 514 -14.63 6.06 -13.08
C VAL A 514 -15.19 4.78 -12.48
N THR A 515 -16.19 4.90 -11.59
CA THR A 515 -16.81 3.77 -10.91
C THR A 515 -18.23 3.49 -11.42
N SER A 516 -18.70 2.25 -11.16
CA SER A 516 -20.06 1.83 -11.52
C SER A 516 -21.14 2.46 -10.63
N SER A 517 -20.78 2.88 -9.42
CA SER A 517 -21.70 3.41 -8.42
C SER A 517 -21.02 4.45 -7.55
N ASP A 518 -21.81 5.28 -6.88
CA ASP A 518 -21.34 6.36 -6.01
C ASP A 518 -20.88 5.82 -4.66
N LEU A 519 -19.58 5.72 -4.45
CA LEU A 519 -18.97 5.27 -3.19
C LEU A 519 -19.39 6.11 -1.98
N MET A 520 -19.76 7.37 -2.20
CA MET A 520 -20.12 8.31 -1.13
C MET A 520 -21.58 8.15 -0.66
N THR A 521 -22.45 7.54 -1.48
CA THR A 521 -23.89 7.46 -1.17
C THR A 521 -24.52 6.07 -1.26
N ILE A 522 -23.88 5.14 -1.98
CA ILE A 522 -24.36 3.75 -2.13
C ILE A 522 -24.53 3.06 -0.76
N PRO A 523 -25.53 2.19 -0.55
CA PRO A 523 -25.64 1.38 0.66
C PRO A 523 -24.33 0.61 0.96
N GLU A 524 -23.95 0.54 2.23
CA GLU A 524 -22.66 -0.05 2.64
C GLU A 524 -22.45 -1.47 2.10
N GLN A 525 -23.48 -2.32 2.17
CA GLN A 525 -23.42 -3.71 1.69
C GLN A 525 -23.21 -3.86 0.17
N GLU A 526 -23.42 -2.80 -0.60
CA GLU A 526 -23.21 -2.81 -2.04
C GLU A 526 -21.80 -2.38 -2.45
N ILE A 527 -21.04 -1.76 -1.52
CA ILE A 527 -19.70 -1.23 -1.80
C ILE A 527 -18.73 -2.29 -2.33
N PRO A 528 -18.64 -3.51 -1.75
CA PRO A 528 -17.73 -4.54 -2.28
C PRO A 528 -17.99 -4.92 -3.74
N GLY A 529 -19.21 -4.72 -4.22
CA GLY A 529 -19.65 -4.97 -5.60
C GLY A 529 -19.31 -3.86 -6.60
N VAL A 530 -18.83 -2.70 -6.16
CA VAL A 530 -18.50 -1.58 -7.03
C VAL A 530 -17.35 -1.96 -7.97
N LYS A 531 -17.53 -1.67 -9.25
CA LYS A 531 -16.54 -1.95 -10.30
C LYS A 531 -15.86 -0.66 -10.78
N ILE A 532 -14.56 -0.73 -10.97
CA ILE A 532 -13.82 0.28 -11.72
C ILE A 532 -14.15 0.10 -13.19
N LYS A 533 -14.67 1.13 -13.82
CA LYS A 533 -15.01 1.13 -15.26
C LYS A 533 -13.89 1.67 -16.12
N LEU A 534 -13.24 2.73 -15.66
CA LEU A 534 -12.12 3.36 -16.35
C LEU A 534 -11.06 3.77 -15.32
N THR A 535 -9.80 3.61 -15.67
CA THR A 535 -8.67 4.17 -14.95
C THR A 535 -7.83 5.01 -15.92
N PHE A 536 -7.52 6.24 -15.51
CA PHE A 536 -6.66 7.15 -16.23
C PHE A 536 -5.40 7.44 -15.40
N SER A 537 -4.26 7.41 -16.07
CA SER A 537 -2.97 7.84 -15.51
C SER A 537 -2.35 8.86 -16.47
N GLY A 538 -2.04 10.06 -15.98
CA GLY A 538 -1.56 11.17 -16.82
C GLY A 538 -2.49 11.48 -17.97
N GLY A 539 -3.82 11.46 -17.78
CA GLY A 539 -4.83 11.73 -18.79
C GLY A 539 -4.96 10.65 -19.87
N LYS A 540 -4.21 9.54 -19.77
CA LYS A 540 -4.31 8.41 -20.69
C LYS A 540 -5.09 7.28 -20.03
N GLN A 541 -6.06 6.73 -20.77
CA GLN A 541 -6.78 5.55 -20.29
C GLN A 541 -5.84 4.34 -20.23
N VAL A 542 -5.71 3.76 -19.05
CA VAL A 542 -4.86 2.58 -18.79
C VAL A 542 -5.69 1.33 -18.46
N PHE A 543 -6.97 1.51 -18.09
CA PHE A 543 -7.92 0.40 -17.93
C PHE A 543 -9.34 0.83 -18.36
N PRO A 544 -10.12 -0.06 -19.06
CA PRO A 544 -9.54 -1.15 -19.83
C PRO A 544 -8.54 -0.62 -20.85
N PRO A 545 -7.55 -1.41 -21.27
CA PRO A 545 -6.59 -0.94 -22.26
C PRO A 545 -7.33 -0.51 -23.53
N THR A 546 -6.91 0.61 -24.08
CA THR A 546 -7.42 1.06 -25.41
C THR A 546 -6.85 0.14 -26.49
N PRO A 547 -7.68 -0.31 -27.44
CA PRO A 547 -7.25 -1.19 -28.54
C PRO A 547 -6.07 -0.64 -29.31
#